data_1978ff6a5aacc35c72d8662e8a635491
#
_entry.id   1978ff6a5aacc35c72d8662e8a635491
#
_cell.length_a   1.000
_cell.length_b   1.000
_cell.length_c   1.000
_cell.angle_alpha   90.00
_cell.angle_beta   90.00
_cell.angle_gamma   90.00
#
_symmetry.space_group_name_H-M   'P 1'
#
loop_
_entity.id
_entity.type
_entity.pdbx_description
1 polymer ?
#
loop_
_entity_poly.entity_id
_entity_poly.type
_entity_poly.pdbx_seq_one_letter_code
_entity_poly.pdbx_strand_id
1 'polypeptide(L)'
;MLLAIDVGNTNTVLGLFAGDQLVSSWRTKTDSRETADELALKFKAILSDAPDITGIALCSTVPAVLREMRTMLNNYYQDVPQVIVEPGIKTGFPVLTDNPKEVGAD
;
A
#
# COMPACT_ATOMS: atom_id res chain seq x y z
N MET A 1 12.18 -5.74 4.58
CA MET A 1 10.77 -5.90 4.94
C MET A 1 9.87 -5.60 3.75
N LEU A 2 8.74 -6.26 3.65
CA LEU A 2 7.76 -6.02 2.61
C LEU A 2 6.72 -5.02 3.13
N LEU A 3 6.49 -3.96 2.36
CA LEU A 3 5.40 -3.01 2.64
C LEU A 3 4.22 -3.37 1.76
N ALA A 4 3.09 -3.70 2.37
CA ALA A 4 1.84 -3.96 1.66
C ALA A 4 0.90 -2.77 1.87
N ILE A 5 0.34 -2.26 0.77
CA ILE A 5 -0.56 -1.11 0.79
C ILE A 5 -1.90 -1.55 0.21
N ASP A 6 -2.95 -1.41 1.00
CA ASP A 6 -4.30 -1.78 0.59
C ASP A 6 -5.17 -0.52 0.63
N VAL A 7 -5.55 -0.04 -0.56
CA VAL A 7 -6.32 1.20 -0.71
C VAL A 7 -7.78 0.85 -0.95
N GLY A 8 -8.62 1.08 0.06
CA GLY A 8 -10.07 0.98 -0.08
C GLY A 8 -10.69 2.37 -0.27
N ASN A 9 -11.98 2.41 -0.47
CA ASN A 9 -12.70 3.68 -0.71
C ASN A 9 -12.62 4.63 0.47
N THR A 10 -12.61 4.10 1.67
CA THR A 10 -12.66 4.90 2.90
C THR A 10 -11.33 4.95 3.62
N ASN A 11 -10.63 3.82 3.67
CA ASN A 11 -9.38 3.68 4.42
C ASN A 11 -8.28 3.08 3.58
N THR A 12 -7.07 3.52 3.85
CA THR A 12 -5.85 2.93 3.29
C THR A 12 -5.09 2.29 4.44
N VAL A 13 -4.74 1.03 4.28
CA VAL A 13 -4.01 0.26 5.30
C VAL A 13 -2.62 -0.04 4.78
N LEU A 14 -1.62 0.26 5.61
CA LEU A 14 -0.24 -0.11 5.34
C LEU A 14 0.15 -1.21 6.31
N GLY A 15 0.76 -2.27 5.81
CA GLY A 15 1.26 -3.36 6.62
C GLY A 15 2.72 -3.62 6.33
N LEU A 16 3.51 -3.82 7.36
CA LEU A 16 4.92 -4.11 7.23
C LEU A 16 5.15 -5.55 7.64
N PHE A 17 5.67 -6.36 6.71
CA PHE A 17 5.85 -7.79 6.90
C PHE A 17 7.32 -8.18 6.95
N ALA A 18 7.65 -9.06 7.91
CA ALA A 18 8.92 -9.79 7.95
C ALA A 18 8.58 -11.22 7.58
N GLY A 19 8.87 -11.63 6.34
CA GLY A 19 8.37 -12.90 5.84
C GLY A 19 6.85 -12.90 5.78
N ASP A 20 6.21 -13.88 6.41
CA ASP A 20 4.74 -13.95 6.48
C ASP A 20 4.18 -13.29 7.73
N GLN A 21 5.01 -12.66 8.53
CA GLN A 21 4.56 -12.10 9.81
C GLN A 21 4.35 -10.61 9.71
N LEU A 22 3.15 -10.15 10.07
CA LEU A 22 2.84 -8.72 10.14
C LEU A 22 3.51 -8.15 11.38
N VAL A 23 4.43 -7.20 11.17
CA VAL A 23 5.21 -6.58 12.25
C VAL A 23 4.54 -5.31 12.73
N SER A 24 4.06 -4.50 11.81
CA SER A 24 3.40 -3.22 12.12
C SER A 24 2.35 -2.92 11.07
N SER A 25 1.34 -2.17 11.47
CA SER A 25 0.32 -1.70 10.52
C SER A 25 -0.17 -0.33 10.90
N TRP A 26 -0.64 0.40 9.89
CA TRP A 26 -1.19 1.75 10.05
C TRP A 26 -2.41 1.88 9.16
N ARG A 27 -3.35 2.72 9.60
CA ARG A 27 -4.56 3.00 8.84
C ARG A 27 -4.70 4.51 8.70
N THR A 28 -4.94 4.96 7.48
CA THR A 28 -5.22 6.37 7.20
C THR A 28 -6.50 6.47 6.39
N LYS A 29 -7.08 7.66 6.34
CA LYS A 29 -8.23 7.89 5.47
C LYS A 29 -7.77 7.94 4.02
N THR A 30 -8.58 7.36 3.14
CA THR A 30 -8.35 7.47 1.71
C THR A 30 -8.88 8.81 1.23
N ASP A 31 -8.01 9.60 0.59
CA ASP A 31 -8.40 10.88 -0.02
C ASP A 31 -8.04 10.84 -1.49
N SER A 32 -9.05 10.78 -2.35
CA SER A 32 -8.85 10.68 -3.79
C SER A 32 -8.25 11.96 -4.41
N ARG A 33 -8.14 13.02 -3.63
CA ARG A 33 -7.57 14.30 -4.09
C ARG A 33 -6.12 14.49 -3.68
N GLU A 34 -5.55 13.58 -2.92
CA GLU A 34 -4.13 13.67 -2.55
C GLU A 34 -3.25 13.51 -3.78
N THR A 35 -2.23 14.35 -3.86
CA THR A 35 -1.21 14.25 -4.91
C THR A 35 -0.16 13.20 -4.53
N ALA A 36 0.63 12.78 -5.51
CA ALA A 36 1.75 11.87 -5.27
C ALA A 36 2.71 12.43 -4.22
N ASP A 37 2.99 13.73 -4.27
CA ASP A 37 3.91 14.34 -3.31
C ASP A 37 3.33 14.36 -1.90
N GLU A 38 2.03 14.61 -1.76
CA GLU A 38 1.38 14.55 -0.46
C GLU A 38 1.40 13.14 0.11
N LEU A 39 1.18 12.13 -0.74
CA LEU A 39 1.29 10.73 -0.33
C LEU A 39 2.70 10.40 0.14
N ALA A 40 3.72 10.92 -0.55
CA ALA A 40 5.12 10.69 -0.17
C ALA A 40 5.43 11.27 1.20
N LEU A 41 4.92 12.47 1.49
CA LEU A 41 5.10 13.09 2.82
C LEU A 41 4.44 12.26 3.91
N LYS A 42 3.23 11.77 3.65
CA LYS A 42 2.50 10.92 4.59
C LYS A 42 3.24 9.62 4.85
N PHE A 43 3.70 8.96 3.79
CA PHE A 43 4.43 7.69 3.90
C PHE A 43 5.74 7.89 4.66
N LYS A 44 6.45 8.97 4.37
CA LYS A 44 7.70 9.27 5.05
C LYS A 44 7.49 9.43 6.56
N ALA A 45 6.40 10.10 6.94
CA ALA A 45 6.07 10.28 8.36
C ALA A 45 5.70 8.95 9.02
N ILE A 46 4.86 8.15 8.36
CA ILE A 46 4.39 6.87 8.89
C ILE A 46 5.55 5.89 9.04
N LEU A 47 6.46 5.85 8.06
CA LEU A 47 7.52 4.85 7.99
C LEU A 47 8.85 5.35 8.54
N SER A 48 8.85 6.46 9.28
CA SER A 48 10.09 7.08 9.76
C SER A 48 10.96 6.16 10.60
N ASP A 49 10.35 5.29 11.40
CA ASP A 49 11.07 4.35 12.26
C ASP A 49 11.08 2.93 11.71
N ALA A 50 10.59 2.74 10.49
CA ALA A 50 10.51 1.41 9.90
C ALA A 50 11.88 0.94 9.44
N PRO A 51 12.17 -0.38 9.55
CA PRO A 51 13.37 -0.95 8.93
C PRO A 51 13.33 -0.80 7.42
N ASP A 52 14.44 -1.10 6.76
CA ASP A 52 14.55 -1.00 5.30
C ASP A 52 13.44 -1.77 4.60
N ILE A 53 12.76 -1.10 3.69
CA ILE A 53 11.72 -1.69 2.86
C ILE A 53 12.40 -2.25 1.62
N THR A 54 12.23 -3.55 1.39
CA THR A 54 12.89 -4.26 0.29
C THR A 54 11.93 -4.70 -0.79
N GLY A 55 10.64 -4.48 -0.59
CA GLY A 55 9.61 -4.77 -1.59
C GLY A 55 8.33 -4.07 -1.22
N ILE A 56 7.53 -3.74 -2.24
CA ILE A 56 6.24 -3.07 -2.06
C ILE A 56 5.17 -3.80 -2.88
N ALA A 57 4.05 -4.10 -2.23
CA ALA A 57 2.87 -4.63 -2.89
C ALA A 57 1.73 -3.63 -2.70
N LEU A 58 1.10 -3.24 -3.80
CA LEU A 58 0.00 -2.26 -3.78
C LEU A 58 -1.26 -2.88 -4.36
N CYS A 59 -2.33 -2.83 -3.59
CA CYS A 59 -3.67 -3.21 -4.03
C CYS A 59 -4.58 -2.01 -3.88
N SER A 60 -5.30 -1.65 -4.95
CA SER A 60 -6.22 -0.52 -4.90
C SER A 60 -7.46 -0.79 -5.74
N THR A 61 -8.63 -0.42 -5.21
CA THR A 61 -9.90 -0.43 -5.94
C THR A 61 -10.34 0.98 -6.29
N VAL A 62 -9.49 1.99 -6.05
CA VAL A 62 -9.80 3.41 -6.30
C VAL A 62 -8.86 3.92 -7.39
N PRO A 63 -9.32 4.00 -8.66
CA PRO A 63 -8.41 4.34 -9.77
C PRO A 63 -7.66 5.66 -9.62
N ALA A 64 -8.32 6.69 -9.08
CA ALA A 64 -7.67 7.99 -8.90
C ALA A 64 -6.50 7.90 -7.91
N VAL A 65 -6.69 7.17 -6.82
CA VAL A 65 -5.65 6.97 -5.82
C VAL A 65 -4.53 6.09 -6.38
N LEU A 66 -4.91 5.04 -7.12
CA LEU A 66 -3.92 4.15 -7.73
C LEU A 66 -2.96 4.91 -8.63
N ARG A 67 -3.47 5.85 -9.43
CA ARG A 67 -2.64 6.66 -10.32
C ARG A 67 -1.60 7.47 -9.55
N GLU A 68 -2.05 8.19 -8.51
CA GLU A 68 -1.15 9.01 -7.71
C GLU A 68 -0.19 8.15 -6.89
N MET A 69 -0.65 7.00 -6.42
CA MET A 69 0.19 6.06 -5.67
C MET A 69 1.31 5.51 -6.55
N ARG A 70 1.00 5.13 -7.80
CA ARG A 70 2.02 4.67 -8.74
C ARG A 70 3.07 5.75 -8.99
N THR A 71 2.63 6.99 -9.19
CA THR A 71 3.55 8.11 -9.40
C THR A 71 4.45 8.31 -8.19
N MET A 72 3.86 8.27 -7.01
CA MET A 72 4.61 8.42 -5.75
C MET A 72 5.66 7.31 -5.61
N LEU A 73 5.27 6.07 -5.84
CA LEU A 73 6.20 4.94 -5.69
C LEU A 73 7.33 5.02 -6.73
N ASN A 74 7.03 5.44 -7.95
CA ASN A 74 8.05 5.59 -8.98
C ASN A 74 9.04 6.72 -8.67
N ASN A 75 8.56 7.79 -8.06
CA ASN A 75 9.42 8.96 -7.79
C ASN A 75 10.24 8.81 -6.51
N TYR A 76 9.70 8.16 -5.50
CA TYR A 76 10.30 8.15 -4.16
C TYR A 76 10.80 6.77 -3.72
N TYR A 77 10.39 5.70 -4.38
CA TYR A 77 10.77 4.32 -4.05
C TYR A 77 11.23 3.56 -5.28
N GLN A 78 11.87 4.25 -6.21
CA GLN A 78 12.24 3.67 -7.51
C GLN A 78 13.22 2.51 -7.41
N ASP A 79 14.02 2.46 -6.34
CA ASP A 79 15.01 1.39 -6.14
C ASP A 79 14.43 0.15 -5.45
N VAL A 80 13.14 0.21 -5.10
CA VAL A 80 12.47 -0.89 -4.39
C VAL A 80 11.57 -1.64 -5.38
N PRO A 81 11.73 -2.98 -5.50
CA PRO A 81 10.83 -3.77 -6.34
C PRO A 81 9.36 -3.58 -5.94
N GLN A 82 8.49 -3.41 -6.93
CA GLN A 82 7.09 -3.09 -6.70
C GLN A 82 6.19 -4.00 -7.50
N VAL A 83 5.08 -4.42 -6.89
CA VAL A 83 4.05 -5.21 -7.55
C VAL A 83 2.71 -4.53 -7.32
N ILE A 84 1.96 -4.32 -8.41
CA ILE A 84 0.59 -3.82 -8.34
C ILE A 84 -0.33 -5.04 -8.40
N VAL A 85 -1.12 -5.22 -7.35
CA VAL A 85 -2.07 -6.32 -7.24
C VAL A 85 -3.45 -5.81 -7.60
N GLU A 86 -4.05 -6.35 -8.66
CA GLU A 86 -5.40 -5.98 -9.04
C GLU A 86 -6.40 -6.91 -8.33
N PRO A 87 -7.59 -6.40 -7.97
CA PRO A 87 -8.60 -7.22 -7.33
C PRO A 87 -8.91 -8.47 -8.16
N GLY A 88 -9.03 -9.61 -7.49
CA GLY A 88 -9.34 -10.88 -8.14
C GLY A 88 -8.14 -11.66 -8.63
N ILE A 89 -6.95 -11.10 -8.64
CA ILE A 89 -5.75 -11.81 -9.05
C ILE A 89 -5.14 -12.53 -7.86
N LYS A 90 -4.82 -13.81 -8.04
CA LYS A 90 -4.12 -14.59 -7.01
C LYS A 90 -2.63 -14.29 -7.11
N THR A 91 -2.08 -13.72 -6.08
CA THR A 91 -0.68 -13.28 -6.09
C THR A 91 0.20 -13.99 -5.10
N GLY A 92 -0.40 -14.67 -4.11
CA GLY A 92 0.35 -15.26 -3.02
C GLY A 92 0.69 -14.27 -1.90
N PHE A 93 0.34 -13.00 -2.05
CA PHE A 93 0.53 -12.03 -0.98
C PHE A 93 -0.58 -12.16 0.06
N PRO A 94 -0.26 -12.01 1.37
CA PRO A 94 -1.30 -11.93 2.38
C PRO A 94 -2.10 -10.65 2.21
N VAL A 95 -3.40 -10.72 2.47
CA VAL A 95 -4.26 -9.54 2.49
C VAL A 95 -4.23 -8.91 3.88
N LEU A 96 -4.45 -7.60 3.95
CA LEU A 96 -4.39 -6.87 5.21
C LEU A 96 -5.73 -6.85 5.96
N THR A 97 -6.79 -7.39 5.36
CA THR A 97 -8.09 -7.53 5.99
C THR A 97 -8.38 -9.01 6.22
N ASP A 98 -9.24 -9.32 7.19
CA ASP A 98 -9.64 -10.70 7.46
C ASP A 98 -10.59 -11.25 6.41
N ASN A 99 -11.18 -10.39 5.60
CA ASN A 99 -12.14 -10.78 4.58
C ASN A 99 -11.60 -10.38 3.20
N PRO A 100 -11.03 -11.34 2.44
CA PRO A 100 -10.51 -11.05 1.12
C PRO A 100 -11.51 -10.47 0.14
N LYS A 101 -12.79 -10.74 0.33
CA LYS A 101 -13.85 -10.22 -0.55
C LYS A 101 -14.00 -8.71 -0.40
N GLU A 102 -13.71 -8.16 0.76
CA GLU A 102 -13.78 -6.72 0.96
C GLU A 102 -12.72 -6.01 0.15
N VAL A 103 -11.53 -6.60 0.04
CA VAL A 103 -10.45 -6.04 -0.77
C VAL A 103 -10.86 -5.96 -2.23
N GLY A 104 -11.50 -7.00 -2.73
CA GLY A 104 -11.95 -7.04 -4.12
C GLY A 104 -13.23 -6.24 -4.39
N ALA A 105 -14.03 -5.98 -3.36
CA ALA A 105 -15.32 -5.30 -3.50
C ALA A 105 -15.20 -3.79 -3.35
N ASP A 106 -14.20 -3.31 -2.65
CA ASP A 106 -13.99 -1.89 -2.48
C ASP A 106 -13.74 -1.22 -3.84
#